data_42154f16898abcf25c4a4b0e7309ff10
#
_entry.id   42154f16898abcf25c4a4b0e7309ff10
#
_cell.length_a   1.000
_cell.length_b   1.000
_cell.length_c   1.000
_cell.angle_alpha   90.00
_cell.angle_beta   90.00
_cell.angle_gamma   90.00
#
_symmetry.space_group_name_H-M   'P 1'
#
loop_
_entity.id
_entity.type
_entity.pdbx_description
1 polymer ?
#
loop_
_entity_poly.entity_id
_entity_poly.type
_entity_poly.pdbx_seq_one_letter_code
_entity_poly.pdbx_strand_id
1 'polypeptide(L)'
;MCGIAGFVGRGELAWLQAMTHRIAHRGPDADGHYIDAAAGVYLGHRRLAIVDLEGGAQPMWTADGSVGVIFNGEIYNHGLLRDELKAAGCIFQTDHSDTEVLLHAWKIWGENFVSRLNGMWAFAIYDRTQRCIFMSRDRFGEKPLYWFQRSGTFAFASELTALMEHPDCPRSSAARALQKYYAYAFIPAPLTILEHVSKLPAGHNLRFDLNDDRVTVTRYWHYEIDPIDPAVGEESLVDELLELLDGAVKRRLMSDVPLGVFLSGGVDSSLIAALAAKHIGSGQLKTFSIGFTDASFDELPHANRVAALLGTDHHTDVLDLNKAIELLPGILENLDEPQGDASLLPTWLLARFTRQLVTVALGGDGGDELFAGYDPFLALKKAELYSQMVPRPVHAAIRLLATHLPVSHKNISLDFKIKRTLRGLSYPASQWNPAWIGALEPHEIAEFLRSPCSPEDVYSEAISAWDACAQTNTVDRTLEFFTRFYLQDGILAKVDRATMMNSLEARAPFLDIEVANFARRLPAQWKLRNGTTKYLLKQAALRLLPADIVHRKKKGFGTPVGSWLRTGRLAPTSLDPFVRNRVVAHQAGKVDDRLFLWCQLVRETWCKNHAISS
;
A
#
# COMPACT_ATOMS: atom_id res chain seq x y z
N MET A 1 -1.21 -15.47 -0.12
CA MET A 1 -0.17 -14.67 -0.83
C MET A 1 1.18 -15.33 -0.71
N CYS A 2 2.07 -15.04 -1.66
CA CYS A 2 3.32 -15.75 -1.83
C CYS A 2 4.51 -14.79 -1.78
N GLY A 3 5.71 -15.31 -2.01
CA GLY A 3 6.91 -14.54 -2.28
C GLY A 3 7.61 -15.07 -3.53
N ILE A 4 8.05 -14.19 -4.42
CA ILE A 4 8.82 -14.54 -5.60
C ILE A 4 10.21 -13.94 -5.53
N ALA A 5 11.20 -14.66 -6.07
CA ALA A 5 12.55 -14.16 -6.25
C ALA A 5 13.17 -14.85 -7.47
N GLY A 6 14.06 -14.16 -8.16
CA GLY A 6 14.77 -14.74 -9.29
C GLY A 6 15.87 -13.85 -9.80
N PHE A 7 16.75 -14.45 -10.61
CA PHE A 7 17.78 -13.69 -11.29
C PHE A 7 18.20 -14.36 -12.61
N VAL A 8 18.80 -13.57 -13.47
CA VAL A 8 19.44 -13.99 -14.72
C VAL A 8 20.90 -13.55 -14.65
N GLY A 9 21.81 -14.47 -15.04
CA GLY A 9 23.23 -14.23 -15.02
C GLY A 9 24.03 -15.41 -14.47
N ARG A 10 25.27 -15.15 -14.07
CA ARG A 10 26.08 -16.15 -13.37
C ARG A 10 25.60 -16.28 -11.94
N GLY A 11 25.47 -17.50 -11.44
CA GLY A 11 25.04 -17.71 -10.07
C GLY A 11 24.96 -19.18 -9.69
N GLU A 12 24.48 -19.43 -8.50
CA GLU A 12 24.32 -20.76 -7.93
C GLU A 12 23.01 -20.87 -7.15
N LEU A 13 22.55 -22.09 -6.96
CA LEU A 13 21.30 -22.37 -6.22
C LEU A 13 21.30 -21.75 -4.81
N ALA A 14 22.46 -21.72 -4.15
CA ALA A 14 22.59 -21.17 -2.79
C ALA A 14 22.13 -19.70 -2.70
N TRP A 15 22.39 -18.88 -3.71
CA TRP A 15 21.94 -17.48 -3.76
C TRP A 15 20.42 -17.39 -3.90
N LEU A 16 19.83 -18.19 -4.79
CA LEU A 16 18.37 -18.26 -4.94
C LEU A 16 17.70 -18.73 -3.63
N GLN A 17 18.29 -19.73 -2.96
CA GLN A 17 17.80 -20.23 -1.67
C GLN A 17 17.89 -19.16 -0.59
N ALA A 18 18.97 -18.38 -0.52
CA ALA A 18 19.08 -17.26 0.40
C ALA A 18 17.98 -16.21 0.14
N MET A 19 17.78 -15.82 -1.13
CA MET A 19 16.72 -14.88 -1.51
C MET A 19 15.33 -15.39 -1.11
N THR A 20 15.00 -16.64 -1.39
CA THR A 20 13.69 -17.22 -1.04
C THR A 20 13.54 -17.44 0.46
N HIS A 21 14.61 -17.81 1.17
CA HIS A 21 14.60 -17.94 2.62
C HIS A 21 14.28 -16.60 3.32
N ARG A 22 14.82 -15.49 2.80
CA ARG A 22 14.56 -14.15 3.35
C ARG A 22 13.08 -13.76 3.33
N ILE A 23 12.31 -14.26 2.37
CA ILE A 23 10.86 -14.04 2.23
C ILE A 23 10.01 -15.24 2.68
N ALA A 24 10.54 -16.15 3.50
CA ALA A 24 9.81 -17.34 3.98
C ALA A 24 8.54 -16.98 4.77
N HIS A 25 8.53 -15.83 5.47
CA HIS A 25 7.38 -15.32 6.20
C HIS A 25 6.18 -15.02 5.28
N ARG A 26 6.38 -14.74 3.99
CA ARG A 26 5.31 -14.51 3.02
C ARG A 26 4.59 -15.81 2.65
N GLY A 27 5.33 -16.91 2.56
CA GLY A 27 4.80 -18.20 2.15
C GLY A 27 5.46 -19.35 2.92
N PRO A 28 4.94 -19.68 4.12
CA PRO A 28 5.52 -20.69 4.97
C PRO A 28 5.18 -22.13 4.56
N ASP A 29 4.17 -22.34 3.69
CA ASP A 29 3.57 -23.65 3.47
C ASP A 29 4.39 -24.53 2.51
N ALA A 30 5.07 -23.92 1.52
CA ALA A 30 5.95 -24.62 0.59
C ALA A 30 6.98 -23.68 -0.06
N ASP A 31 8.02 -24.25 -0.63
CA ASP A 31 8.98 -23.57 -1.49
C ASP A 31 9.20 -24.34 -2.79
N GLY A 32 9.67 -23.62 -3.81
CA GLY A 32 10.01 -24.20 -5.10
C GLY A 32 11.12 -23.42 -5.78
N HIS A 33 12.02 -24.15 -6.42
CA HIS A 33 13.17 -23.60 -7.13
C HIS A 33 13.29 -24.24 -8.51
N TYR A 34 13.68 -23.43 -9.49
CA TYR A 34 13.96 -23.87 -10.84
C TYR A 34 15.24 -23.20 -11.35
N ILE A 35 16.07 -23.96 -12.05
CA ILE A 35 17.31 -23.49 -12.65
C ILE A 35 17.39 -23.95 -14.12
N ASP A 36 17.58 -22.98 -15.01
CA ASP A 36 18.04 -23.22 -16.38
C ASP A 36 19.50 -22.75 -16.48
N ALA A 37 20.43 -23.68 -16.22
CA ALA A 37 21.84 -23.34 -16.19
C ALA A 37 22.38 -22.90 -17.56
N ALA A 38 21.78 -23.36 -18.66
CA ALA A 38 22.19 -22.99 -20.01
C ALA A 38 21.79 -21.54 -20.36
N ALA A 39 20.63 -21.10 -19.86
CA ALA A 39 20.16 -19.74 -20.05
C ALA A 39 20.56 -18.81 -18.89
N GLY A 40 21.15 -19.35 -17.80
CA GLY A 40 21.48 -18.59 -16.60
C GLY A 40 20.26 -18.09 -15.82
N VAL A 41 19.10 -18.76 -15.93
CA VAL A 41 17.85 -18.34 -15.31
C VAL A 41 17.60 -19.10 -14.01
N TYR A 42 17.30 -18.36 -12.94
CA TYR A 42 17.02 -18.87 -11.61
C TYR A 42 15.67 -18.32 -11.13
N LEU A 43 14.70 -19.18 -10.80
CA LEU A 43 13.37 -18.81 -10.33
C LEU A 43 13.08 -19.49 -8.99
N GLY A 44 12.59 -18.71 -8.03
CA GLY A 44 12.28 -19.18 -6.69
C GLY A 44 10.92 -18.67 -6.21
N HIS A 45 10.23 -19.49 -5.45
CA HIS A 45 8.89 -19.22 -4.95
C HIS A 45 8.74 -19.67 -3.48
N ARG A 46 8.00 -18.89 -2.71
CA ARG A 46 7.51 -19.22 -1.36
C ARG A 46 5.99 -19.17 -1.37
N ARG A 47 5.35 -20.27 -1.00
CA ARG A 47 3.89 -20.43 -1.10
C ARG A 47 3.18 -20.24 0.22
N LEU A 48 2.14 -19.39 0.21
CA LEU A 48 1.03 -19.44 1.14
C LEU A 48 -0.17 -20.03 0.38
N ALA A 49 -0.56 -21.24 0.75
CA ALA A 49 -1.58 -22.01 0.04
C ALA A 49 -2.98 -21.49 0.41
N ILE A 50 -3.71 -20.94 -0.58
CA ILE A 50 -5.04 -20.35 -0.40
C ILE A 50 -6.04 -20.89 -1.41
N VAL A 51 -5.66 -20.99 -2.68
CA VAL A 51 -6.46 -21.54 -3.77
C VAL A 51 -5.72 -22.71 -4.39
N ASP A 52 -6.44 -23.77 -4.72
CA ASP A 52 -5.95 -25.03 -5.24
C ASP A 52 -4.77 -25.58 -4.42
N LEU A 53 -5.08 -26.03 -3.19
CA LEU A 53 -4.07 -26.41 -2.19
C LEU A 53 -3.11 -27.48 -2.72
N GLU A 54 -3.59 -28.42 -3.55
CA GLU A 54 -2.80 -29.52 -4.11
C GLU A 54 -2.13 -29.13 -5.44
N GLY A 55 -2.85 -28.48 -6.37
CA GLY A 55 -2.40 -28.19 -7.73
C GLY A 55 -1.57 -26.93 -7.90
N GLY A 56 -1.58 -26.02 -6.91
CA GLY A 56 -0.97 -24.68 -7.01
C GLY A 56 0.54 -24.60 -6.75
N ALA A 57 1.31 -25.68 -6.90
CA ALA A 57 2.77 -25.66 -6.72
C ALA A 57 3.46 -24.78 -7.78
N GLN A 58 4.52 -24.06 -7.36
CA GLN A 58 5.28 -23.14 -8.23
C GLN A 58 6.80 -23.33 -8.02
N PRO A 59 7.66 -23.07 -9.05
CA PRO A 59 7.33 -22.58 -10.40
C PRO A 59 6.44 -23.54 -11.17
N MET A 60 5.35 -23.01 -11.78
CA MET A 60 4.42 -23.80 -12.57
C MET A 60 4.77 -23.70 -14.06
N TRP A 61 4.62 -24.82 -14.80
CA TRP A 61 5.04 -24.92 -16.19
C TRP A 61 3.89 -25.36 -17.09
N THR A 62 3.92 -24.90 -18.35
CA THR A 62 3.10 -25.49 -19.41
C THR A 62 3.49 -26.95 -19.64
N ALA A 63 2.57 -27.77 -20.15
CA ALA A 63 2.79 -29.20 -20.38
C ALA A 63 4.01 -29.48 -21.30
N ASP A 64 4.29 -28.58 -22.26
CA ASP A 64 5.44 -28.66 -23.16
C ASP A 64 6.75 -28.10 -22.53
N GLY A 65 6.70 -27.60 -21.32
CA GLY A 65 7.83 -27.01 -20.61
C GLY A 65 8.39 -25.72 -21.23
N SER A 66 7.67 -25.10 -22.17
CA SER A 66 8.16 -23.90 -22.88
C SER A 66 8.02 -22.62 -22.07
N VAL A 67 7.01 -22.54 -21.21
CA VAL A 67 6.70 -21.34 -20.39
C VAL A 67 6.55 -21.74 -18.93
N GLY A 68 7.24 -21.01 -18.05
CA GLY A 68 7.13 -21.17 -16.60
C GLY A 68 6.73 -19.88 -15.92
N VAL A 69 6.02 -19.95 -14.78
CA VAL A 69 5.58 -18.77 -14.00
C VAL A 69 5.86 -18.96 -12.52
N ILE A 70 6.26 -17.87 -11.87
CA ILE A 70 6.19 -17.67 -10.42
C ILE A 70 5.30 -16.45 -10.14
N PHE A 71 4.41 -16.59 -9.17
CA PHE A 71 3.31 -15.66 -8.96
C PHE A 71 3.05 -15.41 -7.46
N ASN A 72 2.95 -14.16 -7.10
CA ASN A 72 2.52 -13.66 -5.81
C ASN A 72 1.26 -12.84 -6.00
N GLY A 73 0.10 -13.39 -5.72
CA GLY A 73 -1.16 -12.68 -5.89
C GLY A 73 -2.37 -13.60 -5.91
N GLU A 74 -3.48 -13.06 -6.44
CA GLU A 74 -4.76 -13.73 -6.67
C GLU A 74 -5.46 -13.10 -7.88
N ILE A 75 -5.87 -13.92 -8.84
CA ILE A 75 -6.64 -13.50 -10.02
C ILE A 75 -8.11 -13.82 -9.80
N TYR A 76 -8.87 -12.84 -9.31
CA TYR A 76 -10.27 -13.04 -8.90
C TYR A 76 -11.23 -13.43 -10.02
N ASN A 77 -10.91 -13.12 -11.27
CA ASN A 77 -11.69 -13.53 -12.43
C ASN A 77 -11.11 -14.76 -13.16
N HIS A 78 -10.24 -15.54 -12.50
CA HIS A 78 -9.59 -16.70 -13.14
C HIS A 78 -10.58 -17.73 -13.68
N GLY A 79 -11.72 -17.94 -13.02
CA GLY A 79 -12.74 -18.87 -13.49
C GLY A 79 -13.29 -18.50 -14.88
N LEU A 80 -13.65 -17.21 -15.07
CA LEU A 80 -14.11 -16.70 -16.37
C LEU A 80 -13.02 -16.83 -17.46
N LEU A 81 -11.78 -16.47 -17.11
CA LEU A 81 -10.66 -16.56 -18.04
C LEU A 81 -10.34 -18.01 -18.39
N ARG A 82 -10.45 -18.93 -17.42
CA ARG A 82 -10.27 -20.38 -17.64
C ARG A 82 -11.28 -20.92 -18.65
N ASP A 83 -12.54 -20.52 -18.55
CA ASP A 83 -13.59 -20.97 -19.48
C ASP A 83 -13.32 -20.44 -20.91
N GLU A 84 -12.91 -19.19 -21.06
CA GLU A 84 -12.51 -18.62 -22.35
C GLU A 84 -11.29 -19.34 -22.94
N LEU A 85 -10.29 -19.64 -22.12
CA LEU A 85 -9.09 -20.35 -22.55
C LEU A 85 -9.39 -21.81 -22.94
N LYS A 86 -10.29 -22.50 -22.22
CA LYS A 86 -10.78 -23.82 -22.60
C LYS A 86 -11.51 -23.77 -23.94
N ALA A 87 -12.36 -22.75 -24.16
CA ALA A 87 -13.01 -22.55 -25.45
C ALA A 87 -12.03 -22.27 -26.59
N ALA A 88 -10.86 -21.68 -26.28
CA ALA A 88 -9.74 -21.51 -27.22
C ALA A 88 -8.87 -22.76 -27.40
N GLY A 89 -9.21 -23.90 -26.78
CA GLY A 89 -8.53 -25.19 -26.93
C GLY A 89 -7.44 -25.47 -25.90
N CYS A 90 -7.31 -24.66 -24.84
CA CYS A 90 -6.35 -24.93 -23.77
C CYS A 90 -6.82 -26.10 -22.89
N ILE A 91 -5.87 -26.98 -22.54
CA ILE A 91 -6.09 -28.11 -21.63
C ILE A 91 -5.40 -27.79 -20.31
N PHE A 92 -6.20 -27.66 -19.25
CA PHE A 92 -5.73 -27.38 -17.90
C PHE A 92 -5.37 -28.67 -17.16
N GLN A 93 -4.30 -28.64 -16.38
CA GLN A 93 -3.84 -29.75 -15.56
C GLN A 93 -4.33 -29.64 -14.11
N THR A 94 -4.53 -28.39 -13.63
CA THR A 94 -5.03 -28.12 -12.28
C THR A 94 -6.55 -28.02 -12.28
N ASP A 95 -7.17 -28.26 -11.13
CA ASP A 95 -8.62 -28.17 -10.98
C ASP A 95 -9.10 -26.71 -11.12
N HIS A 96 -8.59 -25.82 -10.29
CA HIS A 96 -9.05 -24.42 -10.25
C HIS A 96 -7.93 -23.40 -9.94
N SER A 97 -6.65 -23.77 -10.12
CA SER A 97 -5.53 -22.83 -9.89
C SER A 97 -5.63 -21.60 -10.79
N ASP A 98 -5.55 -20.42 -10.20
CA ASP A 98 -5.45 -19.14 -10.91
C ASP A 98 -4.08 -18.95 -11.58
N THR A 99 -3.04 -19.59 -11.03
CA THR A 99 -1.67 -19.55 -11.57
C THR A 99 -1.59 -20.16 -12.97
N GLU A 100 -2.28 -21.28 -13.21
CA GLU A 100 -2.28 -21.93 -14.53
C GLU A 100 -2.95 -21.08 -15.61
N VAL A 101 -3.91 -20.25 -15.22
CA VAL A 101 -4.55 -19.29 -16.14
C VAL A 101 -3.54 -18.31 -16.71
N LEU A 102 -2.53 -17.88 -15.94
CA LEU A 102 -1.49 -16.96 -16.43
C LEU A 102 -0.65 -17.59 -17.55
N LEU A 103 -0.32 -18.88 -17.44
CA LEU A 103 0.45 -19.62 -18.45
C LEU A 103 -0.30 -19.70 -19.80
N HIS A 104 -1.57 -20.11 -19.75
CA HIS A 104 -2.37 -20.23 -20.95
C HIS A 104 -2.72 -18.86 -21.54
N ALA A 105 -3.00 -17.86 -20.70
CA ALA A 105 -3.27 -16.50 -21.13
C ALA A 105 -2.06 -15.88 -21.84
N TRP A 106 -0.84 -16.10 -21.33
CA TRP A 106 0.39 -15.69 -22.00
C TRP A 106 0.53 -16.30 -23.39
N LYS A 107 0.31 -17.61 -23.52
CA LYS A 107 0.44 -18.33 -24.81
C LYS A 107 -0.59 -17.86 -25.85
N ILE A 108 -1.83 -17.55 -25.44
CA ILE A 108 -2.93 -17.21 -26.35
C ILE A 108 -2.97 -15.72 -26.66
N TRP A 109 -2.78 -14.85 -25.66
CA TRP A 109 -3.00 -13.41 -25.82
C TRP A 109 -1.71 -12.57 -25.75
N GLY A 110 -0.55 -13.20 -25.52
CA GLY A 110 0.73 -12.50 -25.34
C GLY A 110 0.68 -11.50 -24.19
N GLU A 111 1.52 -10.46 -24.22
CA GLU A 111 1.61 -9.46 -23.15
C GLU A 111 0.30 -8.75 -22.84
N ASN A 112 -0.61 -8.66 -23.80
CA ASN A 112 -1.90 -7.95 -23.64
C ASN A 112 -2.87 -8.65 -22.67
N PHE A 113 -2.61 -9.92 -22.29
CA PHE A 113 -3.47 -10.64 -21.35
C PHE A 113 -3.61 -9.93 -20.00
N VAL A 114 -2.58 -9.18 -19.59
CA VAL A 114 -2.55 -8.46 -18.31
C VAL A 114 -3.74 -7.50 -18.16
N SER A 115 -4.18 -6.86 -19.26
CA SER A 115 -5.32 -5.94 -19.25
C SER A 115 -6.66 -6.63 -18.91
N ARG A 116 -6.76 -7.95 -19.10
CA ARG A 116 -7.97 -8.77 -18.86
C ARG A 116 -8.07 -9.27 -17.42
N LEU A 117 -6.98 -9.20 -16.66
CA LEU A 117 -6.96 -9.68 -15.27
C LEU A 117 -7.73 -8.73 -14.34
N ASN A 118 -8.50 -9.29 -13.43
CA ASN A 118 -9.05 -8.61 -12.25
C ASN A 118 -8.46 -9.30 -11.01
N GLY A 119 -7.59 -8.61 -10.29
CA GLY A 119 -6.84 -9.22 -9.20
C GLY A 119 -5.77 -8.30 -8.62
N MET A 120 -4.97 -8.89 -7.77
CA MET A 120 -3.76 -8.33 -7.20
C MET A 120 -2.58 -9.23 -7.54
N TRP A 121 -1.49 -8.70 -8.07
CA TRP A 121 -0.41 -9.55 -8.54
C TRP A 121 0.96 -8.88 -8.61
N ALA A 122 1.97 -9.72 -8.43
CA ALA A 122 3.31 -9.58 -8.96
C ALA A 122 3.74 -10.95 -9.48
N PHE A 123 4.07 -11.08 -10.75
CA PHE A 123 4.51 -12.35 -11.32
C PHE A 123 5.71 -12.17 -12.25
N ALA A 124 6.42 -13.27 -12.46
CA ALA A 124 7.44 -13.39 -13.50
C ALA A 124 7.17 -14.65 -14.34
N ILE A 125 7.06 -14.46 -15.65
CA ILE A 125 6.93 -15.51 -16.65
C ILE A 125 8.29 -15.65 -17.35
N TYR A 126 8.84 -16.87 -17.37
CA TYR A 126 9.99 -17.24 -18.19
C TYR A 126 9.50 -17.95 -19.43
N ASP A 127 9.71 -17.33 -20.60
CA ASP A 127 9.41 -17.94 -21.91
C ASP A 127 10.72 -18.33 -22.61
N ARG A 128 10.94 -19.64 -22.70
CA ARG A 128 12.13 -20.21 -23.34
C ARG A 128 12.16 -19.96 -24.86
N THR A 129 10.98 -19.94 -25.50
CA THR A 129 10.86 -19.75 -26.93
C THR A 129 11.17 -18.31 -27.33
N GLN A 130 10.61 -17.36 -26.58
CA GLN A 130 10.87 -15.93 -26.78
C GLN A 130 12.17 -15.46 -26.12
N ARG A 131 12.82 -16.33 -25.33
CA ARG A 131 14.03 -16.02 -24.55
C ARG A 131 13.89 -14.74 -23.74
N CYS A 132 12.88 -14.68 -22.87
CA CYS A 132 12.63 -13.50 -22.05
C CYS A 132 12.08 -13.85 -20.66
N ILE A 133 12.29 -12.92 -19.72
CA ILE A 133 11.53 -12.85 -18.49
C ILE A 133 10.54 -11.70 -18.63
N PHE A 134 9.25 -12.00 -18.55
CA PHE A 134 8.18 -11.00 -18.51
C PHE A 134 7.62 -10.89 -17.12
N MET A 135 7.62 -9.68 -16.55
CA MET A 135 7.10 -9.40 -15.22
C MET A 135 5.96 -8.39 -15.31
N SER A 136 5.00 -8.51 -14.40
CA SER A 136 3.90 -7.55 -14.28
C SER A 136 3.59 -7.28 -12.82
N ARG A 137 3.22 -6.05 -12.52
CA ARG A 137 2.69 -5.62 -11.22
C ARG A 137 1.27 -5.09 -11.40
N ASP A 138 0.37 -5.43 -10.47
CA ASP A 138 -1.04 -5.05 -10.54
C ASP A 138 -1.28 -3.54 -10.62
N ARG A 139 -2.53 -3.17 -10.93
CA ARG A 139 -2.95 -1.79 -11.24
C ARG A 139 -2.67 -0.79 -10.13
N PHE A 140 -2.82 -1.21 -8.86
CA PHE A 140 -2.64 -0.35 -7.69
C PHE A 140 -1.34 -0.61 -6.94
N GLY A 141 -0.58 -1.67 -7.33
CA GLY A 141 0.63 -2.08 -6.64
C GLY A 141 0.36 -2.74 -5.30
N GLU A 142 -0.77 -3.48 -5.19
CA GLU A 142 -1.11 -4.27 -4.01
C GLU A 142 -0.01 -5.28 -3.68
N LYS A 143 0.63 -5.84 -4.71
CA LYS A 143 1.78 -6.74 -4.53
C LYS A 143 3.07 -6.05 -4.93
N PRO A 144 4.11 -6.16 -4.08
CA PRO A 144 5.39 -5.52 -4.33
C PRO A 144 6.23 -6.29 -5.35
N LEU A 145 7.06 -5.55 -6.11
CA LEU A 145 8.06 -6.12 -7.01
C LEU A 145 9.23 -5.15 -7.16
N TYR A 146 10.44 -5.63 -6.80
CA TYR A 146 11.70 -4.91 -6.87
C TYR A 146 12.62 -5.58 -7.88
N TRP A 147 13.51 -4.81 -8.49
CA TRP A 147 14.47 -5.32 -9.45
C TRP A 147 15.72 -4.44 -9.53
N PHE A 148 16.82 -5.04 -9.98
CA PHE A 148 18.02 -4.32 -10.43
C PHE A 148 18.66 -5.00 -11.63
N GLN A 149 19.44 -4.22 -12.38
CA GLN A 149 20.34 -4.73 -13.42
C GLN A 149 21.73 -4.13 -13.23
N ARG A 150 22.72 -4.98 -13.00
CA ARG A 150 24.09 -4.56 -12.77
C ARG A 150 25.07 -5.69 -13.06
N SER A 151 26.24 -5.36 -13.64
CA SER A 151 27.39 -6.29 -13.81
C SER A 151 27.04 -7.60 -14.52
N GLY A 152 26.09 -7.56 -15.48
CA GLY A 152 25.63 -8.76 -16.20
C GLY A 152 24.62 -9.62 -15.42
N THR A 153 24.12 -9.12 -14.29
CA THR A 153 23.06 -9.71 -13.50
C THR A 153 21.79 -8.87 -13.61
N PHE A 154 20.67 -9.51 -13.90
CA PHE A 154 19.33 -8.99 -13.72
C PHE A 154 18.67 -9.78 -12.60
N ALA A 155 18.17 -9.13 -11.54
CA ALA A 155 17.54 -9.81 -10.42
C ALA A 155 16.24 -9.10 -10.00
N PHE A 156 15.30 -9.87 -9.47
CA PHE A 156 14.01 -9.37 -8.99
C PHE A 156 13.51 -10.16 -7.77
N ALA A 157 12.70 -9.52 -6.93
CA ALA A 157 12.06 -10.15 -5.79
C ALA A 157 10.81 -9.38 -5.32
N SER A 158 9.96 -10.06 -4.55
CA SER A 158 8.84 -9.43 -3.85
C SER A 158 9.28 -8.42 -2.81
N GLU A 159 10.45 -8.59 -2.20
CA GLU A 159 10.98 -7.69 -1.16
C GLU A 159 12.43 -7.26 -1.46
N LEU A 160 12.72 -6.01 -1.11
CA LEU A 160 14.07 -5.45 -1.27
C LEU A 160 15.11 -6.25 -0.48
N THR A 161 14.74 -6.69 0.72
CA THR A 161 15.62 -7.50 1.58
C THR A 161 15.98 -8.85 0.94
N ALA A 162 15.10 -9.44 0.13
CA ALA A 162 15.44 -10.64 -0.63
C ALA A 162 16.42 -10.36 -1.77
N LEU A 163 16.28 -9.23 -2.48
CA LEU A 163 17.29 -8.81 -3.46
C LEU A 163 18.66 -8.61 -2.82
N MET A 164 18.68 -8.11 -1.59
CA MET A 164 19.91 -7.88 -0.84
C MET A 164 20.68 -9.17 -0.49
N GLU A 165 20.07 -10.34 -0.58
CA GLU A 165 20.77 -11.63 -0.45
C GLU A 165 21.59 -11.99 -1.70
N HIS A 166 21.33 -11.35 -2.85
CA HIS A 166 22.15 -11.54 -4.05
C HIS A 166 23.47 -10.76 -3.93
N PRO A 167 24.64 -11.36 -4.20
CA PRO A 167 25.95 -10.72 -4.02
C PRO A 167 26.13 -9.43 -4.83
N ASP A 168 25.53 -9.35 -6.03
CA ASP A 168 25.63 -8.18 -6.91
C ASP A 168 24.66 -7.05 -6.56
N CYS A 169 23.79 -7.25 -5.56
CA CYS A 169 22.83 -6.24 -5.16
C CYS A 169 23.54 -5.00 -4.59
N PRO A 170 23.29 -3.79 -5.14
CA PRO A 170 23.86 -2.55 -4.61
C PRO A 170 23.49 -2.33 -3.14
N ARG A 171 24.46 -1.77 -2.37
CA ARG A 171 24.29 -1.49 -0.94
C ARG A 171 24.44 -0.01 -0.59
N SER A 172 24.59 0.85 -1.59
CA SER A 172 24.68 2.30 -1.38
C SER A 172 23.30 2.92 -1.21
N SER A 173 23.19 3.87 -0.30
CA SER A 173 21.95 4.61 -0.05
C SER A 173 21.72 5.66 -1.14
N ALA A 174 20.51 5.75 -1.67
CA ALA A 174 20.10 6.70 -2.69
C ALA A 174 19.74 8.07 -2.07
N ALA A 175 20.58 9.08 -2.27
CA ALA A 175 20.37 10.42 -1.69
C ALA A 175 19.01 11.03 -2.08
N ARG A 176 18.59 10.89 -3.35
CA ARG A 176 17.29 11.37 -3.82
C ARG A 176 16.11 10.65 -3.15
N ALA A 177 16.24 9.36 -2.93
CA ALA A 177 15.22 8.58 -2.23
C ALA A 177 15.09 9.01 -0.76
N LEU A 178 16.21 9.31 -0.10
CA LEU A 178 16.21 9.86 1.26
C LEU A 178 15.51 11.22 1.34
N GLN A 179 15.75 12.13 0.39
CA GLN A 179 15.04 13.41 0.33
C GLN A 179 13.53 13.17 0.23
N LYS A 180 13.11 12.27 -0.67
CA LYS A 180 11.68 11.93 -0.85
C LYS A 180 11.09 11.22 0.37
N TYR A 181 11.85 10.35 1.03
CA TYR A 181 11.41 9.71 2.27
C TYR A 181 10.99 10.73 3.34
N TYR A 182 11.80 11.77 3.56
CA TYR A 182 11.43 12.82 4.53
C TYR A 182 10.34 13.77 4.02
N ALA A 183 10.20 13.92 2.70
CA ALA A 183 9.19 14.77 2.09
C ALA A 183 7.80 14.12 2.02
N TYR A 184 7.71 12.79 1.92
CA TYR A 184 6.46 12.03 1.75
C TYR A 184 6.16 11.08 2.92
N ALA A 185 7.13 10.79 3.79
CA ALA A 185 7.12 9.69 4.76
C ALA A 185 7.12 8.27 4.14
N PHE A 186 7.34 8.19 2.83
CA PHE A 186 7.58 6.95 2.06
C PHE A 186 8.47 7.28 0.86
N ILE A 187 8.97 6.26 0.16
CA ILE A 187 9.77 6.45 -1.05
C ILE A 187 8.89 6.13 -2.26
N PRO A 188 8.55 7.13 -3.11
CA PRO A 188 7.72 6.89 -4.29
C PRO A 188 8.42 5.99 -5.32
N ALA A 189 7.67 5.07 -5.94
CA ALA A 189 8.16 4.32 -7.09
C ALA A 189 8.53 5.28 -8.26
N PRO A 190 9.55 4.95 -9.08
CA PRO A 190 10.34 3.70 -9.08
C PRO A 190 11.49 3.65 -8.09
N LEU A 191 11.71 4.70 -7.28
CA LEU A 191 12.85 4.78 -6.37
C LEU A 191 12.75 3.75 -5.25
N THR A 192 13.92 3.31 -4.77
CA THR A 192 14.10 2.59 -3.50
C THR A 192 15.13 3.31 -2.64
N ILE A 193 15.26 2.89 -1.39
CA ILE A 193 16.31 3.41 -0.50
C ILE A 193 17.72 3.11 -1.02
N LEU A 194 17.89 2.11 -1.89
CA LEU A 194 19.17 1.71 -2.48
C LEU A 194 19.35 2.31 -3.87
N GLU A 195 20.57 2.79 -4.17
CA GLU A 195 20.93 3.21 -5.52
C GLU A 195 20.89 2.03 -6.51
N HIS A 196 20.50 2.30 -7.75
CA HIS A 196 20.42 1.30 -8.82
C HIS A 196 19.50 0.10 -8.57
N VAL A 197 18.64 0.18 -7.55
CA VAL A 197 17.55 -0.75 -7.32
C VAL A 197 16.23 -0.02 -7.51
N SER A 198 15.29 -0.62 -8.22
CA SER A 198 14.01 0.00 -8.57
C SER A 198 12.82 -0.81 -8.10
N LYS A 199 11.73 -0.12 -7.74
CA LYS A 199 10.39 -0.71 -7.69
C LYS A 199 9.82 -0.75 -9.11
N LEU A 200 9.15 -1.85 -9.49
CA LEU A 200 8.27 -1.79 -10.65
C LEU A 200 7.02 -0.99 -10.24
N PRO A 201 6.69 0.14 -10.90
CA PRO A 201 5.52 0.92 -10.52
C PRO A 201 4.21 0.15 -10.75
N ALA A 202 3.14 0.52 -10.03
CA ALA A 202 1.80 -0.03 -10.25
C ALA A 202 1.34 0.15 -11.69
N GLY A 203 0.63 -0.84 -12.24
CA GLY A 203 0.15 -0.81 -13.62
C GLY A 203 1.23 -0.88 -14.68
N HIS A 204 2.39 -1.46 -14.35
CA HIS A 204 3.51 -1.60 -15.29
C HIS A 204 3.91 -3.05 -15.49
N ASN A 205 4.39 -3.31 -16.70
CA ASN A 205 5.09 -4.53 -17.10
C ASN A 205 6.58 -4.24 -17.25
N LEU A 206 7.40 -5.27 -17.06
CA LEU A 206 8.83 -5.26 -17.35
C LEU A 206 9.15 -6.49 -18.19
N ARG A 207 9.84 -6.29 -19.31
CA ARG A 207 10.40 -7.36 -20.13
C ARG A 207 11.93 -7.27 -20.08
N PHE A 208 12.56 -8.37 -19.69
CA PHE A 208 14.01 -8.59 -19.82
C PHE A 208 14.25 -9.56 -20.95
N ASP A 209 14.99 -9.14 -21.97
CA ASP A 209 15.38 -9.98 -23.12
C ASP A 209 16.73 -10.66 -22.85
N LEU A 210 16.75 -12.00 -22.93
CA LEU A 210 17.96 -12.78 -22.65
C LEU A 210 18.97 -12.80 -23.83
N ASN A 211 18.64 -12.18 -24.96
CA ASN A 211 19.56 -12.15 -26.10
C ASN A 211 20.49 -10.92 -26.06
N ASP A 212 19.99 -9.79 -25.56
CA ASP A 212 20.72 -8.52 -25.54
C ASP A 212 20.74 -7.86 -24.16
N ASP A 213 20.29 -8.56 -23.12
CA ASP A 213 20.20 -8.09 -21.73
C ASP A 213 19.40 -6.77 -21.57
N ARG A 214 18.46 -6.51 -22.47
CA ARG A 214 17.70 -5.27 -22.49
C ARG A 214 16.48 -5.35 -21.57
N VAL A 215 16.36 -4.35 -20.68
CA VAL A 215 15.16 -4.12 -19.87
C VAL A 215 14.26 -3.11 -20.58
N THR A 216 12.98 -3.43 -20.71
CA THR A 216 11.94 -2.52 -21.19
C THR A 216 10.81 -2.48 -20.18
N VAL A 217 10.50 -1.28 -19.66
CA VAL A 217 9.37 -1.06 -18.75
C VAL A 217 8.26 -0.34 -19.49
N THR A 218 7.05 -0.91 -19.47
CA THR A 218 5.88 -0.37 -20.17
C THR A 218 4.72 -0.22 -19.21
N ARG A 219 3.99 0.90 -19.31
CA ARG A 219 2.77 1.12 -18.54
C ARG A 219 1.58 0.56 -19.30
N TYR A 220 0.87 -0.42 -18.72
CA TYR A 220 -0.35 -0.98 -19.30
C TYR A 220 -1.63 -0.36 -18.74
N TRP A 221 -1.55 0.29 -17.55
CA TRP A 221 -2.70 0.91 -16.89
C TRP A 221 -2.26 2.09 -16.00
N HIS A 222 -3.14 3.07 -15.83
CA HIS A 222 -3.04 4.10 -14.79
C HIS A 222 -4.43 4.58 -14.38
N TYR A 223 -4.54 5.04 -13.15
CA TYR A 223 -5.76 5.69 -12.68
C TYR A 223 -5.83 7.08 -13.30
N GLU A 224 -6.91 7.36 -14.02
CA GLU A 224 -7.17 8.64 -14.66
C GLU A 224 -8.60 9.06 -14.38
N ILE A 225 -8.79 10.26 -13.83
CA ILE A 225 -10.11 10.79 -13.49
C ILE A 225 -10.77 11.34 -14.74
N ASP A 226 -11.89 10.71 -15.13
CA ASP A 226 -12.70 11.04 -16.31
C ASP A 226 -14.18 11.05 -15.92
N PRO A 227 -14.68 12.16 -15.32
CA PRO A 227 -16.03 12.22 -14.77
C PRO A 227 -17.13 12.16 -15.84
N ILE A 228 -18.18 11.39 -15.53
CA ILE A 228 -19.44 11.39 -16.31
C ILE A 228 -20.21 12.69 -16.08
N ASP A 229 -21.30 12.86 -16.85
CA ASP A 229 -22.21 13.99 -16.71
C ASP A 229 -22.70 14.13 -15.25
N PRO A 230 -22.53 15.30 -14.62
CA PRO A 230 -23.02 15.56 -13.26
C PRO A 230 -24.54 15.42 -13.07
N ALA A 231 -25.31 15.40 -14.14
CA ALA A 231 -26.78 15.27 -14.11
C ALA A 231 -27.29 13.85 -13.80
N VAL A 232 -26.39 12.85 -13.74
CA VAL A 232 -26.78 11.49 -13.34
C VAL A 232 -27.32 11.49 -11.90
N GLY A 233 -28.50 10.85 -11.71
CA GLY A 233 -29.20 10.85 -10.43
C GLY A 233 -28.47 10.11 -9.31
N GLU A 234 -28.57 10.62 -8.09
CA GLU A 234 -27.93 10.06 -6.90
C GLU A 234 -28.30 8.60 -6.67
N GLU A 235 -29.58 8.28 -6.80
CA GLU A 235 -30.13 6.95 -6.52
C GLU A 235 -29.56 5.88 -7.45
N SER A 236 -29.48 6.18 -8.76
CA SER A 236 -28.85 5.31 -9.75
C SER A 236 -27.36 5.06 -9.47
N LEU A 237 -26.63 6.09 -9.05
CA LEU A 237 -25.21 5.96 -8.70
C LEU A 237 -25.00 5.16 -7.41
N VAL A 238 -25.91 5.26 -6.45
CA VAL A 238 -25.89 4.47 -5.21
C VAL A 238 -26.11 2.99 -5.52
N ASP A 239 -27.11 2.69 -6.36
CA ASP A 239 -27.46 1.31 -6.71
C ASP A 239 -26.32 0.67 -7.53
N GLU A 240 -25.76 1.38 -8.54
CA GLU A 240 -24.59 0.92 -9.30
C GLU A 240 -23.38 0.64 -8.38
N LEU A 241 -23.07 1.56 -7.45
CA LEU A 241 -21.97 1.38 -6.51
C LEU A 241 -22.17 0.15 -5.62
N LEU A 242 -23.38 -0.07 -5.11
CA LEU A 242 -23.68 -1.23 -4.27
C LEU A 242 -23.54 -2.53 -5.05
N GLU A 243 -24.01 -2.59 -6.29
CA GLU A 243 -23.89 -3.77 -7.14
C GLU A 243 -22.41 -4.10 -7.42
N LEU A 244 -21.61 -3.07 -7.79
CA LEU A 244 -20.18 -3.24 -8.05
C LEU A 244 -19.41 -3.68 -6.80
N LEU A 245 -19.71 -3.10 -5.63
CA LEU A 245 -19.07 -3.49 -4.37
C LEU A 245 -19.48 -4.89 -3.93
N ASP A 246 -20.75 -5.27 -4.10
CA ASP A 246 -21.24 -6.63 -3.80
C ASP A 246 -20.51 -7.66 -4.67
N GLY A 247 -20.40 -7.41 -5.98
CA GLY A 247 -19.62 -8.23 -6.90
C GLY A 247 -18.14 -8.30 -6.52
N ALA A 248 -17.53 -7.17 -6.14
CA ALA A 248 -16.13 -7.10 -5.73
C ALA A 248 -15.87 -7.92 -4.44
N VAL A 249 -16.74 -7.81 -3.45
CA VAL A 249 -16.70 -8.60 -2.21
C VAL A 249 -16.85 -10.08 -2.53
N LYS A 250 -17.88 -10.47 -3.30
CA LYS A 250 -18.13 -11.86 -3.69
C LYS A 250 -16.92 -12.51 -4.34
N ARG A 251 -16.26 -11.83 -5.29
CA ARG A 251 -15.03 -12.33 -5.93
C ARG A 251 -13.89 -12.54 -4.92
N ARG A 252 -13.75 -11.67 -3.93
CA ARG A 252 -12.68 -11.73 -2.92
C ARG A 252 -12.97 -12.67 -1.74
N LEU A 253 -14.17 -13.24 -1.68
CA LEU A 253 -14.50 -14.31 -0.73
C LEU A 253 -14.07 -15.70 -1.22
N MET A 254 -13.60 -15.83 -2.46
CA MET A 254 -13.08 -17.09 -3.00
C MET A 254 -11.82 -17.51 -2.25
N SER A 255 -11.86 -18.66 -1.59
CA SER A 255 -10.75 -19.20 -0.79
C SER A 255 -11.04 -20.64 -0.39
N ASP A 256 -10.04 -21.54 -0.48
CA ASP A 256 -10.12 -22.91 0.03
C ASP A 256 -9.71 -23.00 1.52
N VAL A 257 -9.33 -21.85 2.11
CA VAL A 257 -8.92 -21.73 3.52
C VAL A 257 -9.83 -20.74 4.27
N PRO A 258 -9.88 -20.79 5.62
CA PRO A 258 -10.68 -19.85 6.39
C PRO A 258 -10.32 -18.39 6.11
N LEU A 259 -11.35 -17.56 5.97
CA LEU A 259 -11.23 -16.13 5.76
C LEU A 259 -12.07 -15.31 6.74
N GLY A 260 -11.76 -14.01 6.84
CA GLY A 260 -12.51 -13.06 7.67
C GLY A 260 -12.43 -11.61 7.17
N VAL A 261 -12.89 -10.68 7.98
CA VAL A 261 -12.92 -9.24 7.65
C VAL A 261 -12.32 -8.43 8.81
N PHE A 262 -11.42 -7.50 8.50
CA PHE A 262 -10.96 -6.48 9.44
C PHE A 262 -12.10 -5.48 9.70
N LEU A 263 -12.50 -5.31 10.95
CA LEU A 263 -13.62 -4.48 11.32
C LEU A 263 -13.21 -3.38 12.31
N SER A 264 -13.13 -2.13 11.85
CA SER A 264 -12.84 -0.96 12.70
C SER A 264 -14.10 -0.21 13.15
N GLY A 265 -15.28 -0.60 12.64
CA GLY A 265 -16.51 0.15 12.82
C GLY A 265 -16.52 1.49 12.05
N GLY A 266 -15.58 1.73 11.13
CA GLY A 266 -15.63 2.80 10.14
C GLY A 266 -16.51 2.42 8.96
N VAL A 267 -16.97 3.41 8.16
CA VAL A 267 -17.92 3.18 7.06
C VAL A 267 -17.41 2.14 6.05
N ASP A 268 -16.11 2.17 5.71
CA ASP A 268 -15.52 1.27 4.71
C ASP A 268 -15.55 -0.19 5.18
N SER A 269 -14.91 -0.47 6.31
CA SER A 269 -14.85 -1.83 6.87
C SER A 269 -16.24 -2.38 7.23
N SER A 270 -17.13 -1.50 7.69
CA SER A 270 -18.49 -1.90 8.03
C SER A 270 -19.32 -2.24 6.79
N LEU A 271 -19.15 -1.49 5.69
CA LEU A 271 -19.83 -1.78 4.41
C LEU A 271 -19.32 -3.10 3.81
N ILE A 272 -17.99 -3.31 3.81
CA ILE A 272 -17.39 -4.58 3.34
C ILE A 272 -17.90 -5.75 4.20
N ALA A 273 -17.95 -5.61 5.54
CA ALA A 273 -18.47 -6.64 6.43
C ALA A 273 -19.96 -6.93 6.19
N ALA A 274 -20.77 -5.88 5.96
CA ALA A 274 -22.19 -6.04 5.65
C ALA A 274 -22.43 -6.79 4.33
N LEU A 275 -21.66 -6.47 3.29
CA LEU A 275 -21.73 -7.18 2.01
C LEU A 275 -21.21 -8.62 2.13
N ALA A 276 -20.12 -8.86 2.83
CA ALA A 276 -19.59 -10.20 3.07
C ALA A 276 -20.57 -11.09 3.86
N ALA A 277 -21.26 -10.53 4.85
CA ALA A 277 -22.27 -11.25 5.63
C ALA A 277 -23.45 -11.75 4.80
N LYS A 278 -23.81 -11.06 3.70
CA LYS A 278 -24.87 -11.54 2.77
C LYS A 278 -24.46 -12.83 2.06
N HIS A 279 -23.16 -13.01 1.77
CA HIS A 279 -22.66 -14.16 1.00
C HIS A 279 -22.29 -15.36 1.87
N ILE A 280 -21.73 -15.11 3.08
CA ILE A 280 -21.27 -16.18 3.98
C ILE A 280 -22.40 -16.65 4.92
N GLY A 281 -23.30 -15.76 5.29
CA GLY A 281 -24.37 -16.02 6.25
C GLY A 281 -24.06 -15.53 7.66
N SER A 282 -25.13 -15.21 8.41
CA SER A 282 -25.05 -14.76 9.80
C SER A 282 -24.43 -15.84 10.69
N GLY A 283 -23.55 -15.43 11.61
CA GLY A 283 -22.85 -16.31 12.54
C GLY A 283 -21.67 -17.09 11.96
N GLN A 284 -21.46 -17.08 10.64
CA GLN A 284 -20.34 -17.78 9.99
C GLN A 284 -19.20 -16.83 9.59
N LEU A 285 -19.51 -15.55 9.31
CA LEU A 285 -18.49 -14.56 8.96
C LEU A 285 -17.67 -14.20 10.17
N LYS A 286 -16.35 -14.50 10.14
CA LYS A 286 -15.41 -14.05 11.15
C LYS A 286 -15.02 -12.59 10.93
N THR A 287 -15.07 -11.79 12.00
CA THR A 287 -14.61 -10.40 11.96
C THR A 287 -13.60 -10.14 13.06
N PHE A 288 -12.61 -9.28 12.78
CA PHE A 288 -11.45 -9.08 13.65
C PHE A 288 -11.24 -7.60 13.95
N SER A 289 -11.02 -7.29 15.23
CA SER A 289 -10.68 -5.94 15.70
C SER A 289 -9.64 -6.01 16.79
N ILE A 290 -8.78 -4.99 16.85
CA ILE A 290 -7.95 -4.75 18.03
C ILE A 290 -8.35 -3.43 18.68
N GLY A 291 -8.34 -3.41 20.00
CA GLY A 291 -8.52 -2.23 20.82
C GLY A 291 -7.27 -1.86 21.59
N PHE A 292 -7.32 -0.72 22.21
CA PHE A 292 -6.24 -0.21 23.03
C PHE A 292 -6.74 0.22 24.41
N THR A 293 -5.90 0.06 25.43
CA THR A 293 -6.19 0.54 26.79
C THR A 293 -6.36 2.06 26.85
N ASP A 294 -5.79 2.81 25.89
CA ASP A 294 -6.02 4.26 25.75
C ASP A 294 -7.28 4.52 24.90
N ALA A 295 -8.32 4.99 25.54
CA ALA A 295 -9.63 5.28 24.92
C ALA A 295 -9.56 6.28 23.74
N SER A 296 -8.49 7.10 23.63
CA SER A 296 -8.33 8.04 22.51
C SER A 296 -7.99 7.34 21.19
N PHE A 297 -7.45 6.12 21.25
CA PHE A 297 -7.10 5.28 20.11
C PHE A 297 -8.05 4.08 19.96
N ASP A 298 -8.90 3.79 20.96
CA ASP A 298 -9.78 2.62 20.95
C ASP A 298 -11.00 2.83 20.05
N GLU A 299 -11.22 1.90 19.11
CA GLU A 299 -12.37 1.82 18.21
C GLU A 299 -13.26 0.59 18.48
N LEU A 300 -12.90 -0.28 19.43
CA LEU A 300 -13.64 -1.52 19.74
C LEU A 300 -15.14 -1.30 20.00
N PRO A 301 -15.60 -0.27 20.74
CA PRO A 301 -17.02 -0.08 20.97
C PRO A 301 -17.82 0.06 19.67
N HIS A 302 -17.22 0.66 18.64
CA HIS A 302 -17.85 0.83 17.34
C HIS A 302 -17.83 -0.48 16.52
N ALA A 303 -16.71 -1.18 16.52
CA ALA A 303 -16.56 -2.47 15.85
C ALA A 303 -17.53 -3.50 16.44
N ASN A 304 -17.61 -3.62 17.77
CA ASN A 304 -18.54 -4.49 18.49
C ASN A 304 -20.00 -4.21 18.14
N ARG A 305 -20.37 -2.93 17.99
CA ARG A 305 -21.72 -2.54 17.58
C ARG A 305 -22.06 -3.02 16.17
N VAL A 306 -21.14 -2.84 15.22
CA VAL A 306 -21.33 -3.33 13.84
C VAL A 306 -21.40 -4.86 13.82
N ALA A 307 -20.52 -5.54 14.52
CA ALA A 307 -20.49 -6.98 14.63
C ALA A 307 -21.80 -7.55 15.20
N ALA A 308 -22.33 -6.95 16.26
CA ALA A 308 -23.60 -7.34 16.85
C ALA A 308 -24.78 -7.10 15.88
N LEU A 309 -24.76 -5.97 15.13
CA LEU A 309 -25.80 -5.68 14.15
C LEU A 309 -25.81 -6.71 13.01
N LEU A 310 -24.63 -7.11 12.52
CA LEU A 310 -24.49 -8.05 11.42
C LEU A 310 -24.54 -9.52 11.85
N GLY A 311 -24.50 -9.78 13.16
CA GLY A 311 -24.47 -11.13 13.71
C GLY A 311 -23.23 -11.92 13.33
N THR A 312 -22.05 -11.29 13.30
CA THR A 312 -20.79 -11.95 12.93
C THR A 312 -20.14 -12.68 14.09
N ASP A 313 -19.33 -13.70 13.81
CA ASP A 313 -18.40 -14.32 14.77
C ASP A 313 -17.23 -13.35 15.01
N HIS A 314 -17.38 -12.47 16.01
CA HIS A 314 -16.50 -11.34 16.22
C HIS A 314 -15.41 -11.61 17.24
N HIS A 315 -14.17 -11.51 16.80
CA HIS A 315 -12.97 -11.71 17.62
C HIS A 315 -12.27 -10.38 17.90
N THR A 316 -11.97 -10.15 19.18
CA THR A 316 -11.30 -8.91 19.63
C THR A 316 -10.12 -9.22 20.52
N ASP A 317 -9.08 -8.37 20.43
CA ASP A 317 -7.97 -8.34 21.37
C ASP A 317 -7.74 -6.91 21.85
N VAL A 318 -7.38 -6.75 23.13
CA VAL A 318 -7.11 -5.43 23.73
C VAL A 318 -5.64 -5.36 24.11
N LEU A 319 -4.94 -4.47 23.45
CA LEU A 319 -3.50 -4.36 23.57
C LEU A 319 -3.08 -3.23 24.52
N ASP A 320 -2.15 -3.54 25.42
CA ASP A 320 -1.40 -2.54 26.14
C ASP A 320 -0.33 -1.95 25.21
N LEU A 321 -0.50 -0.68 24.87
CA LEU A 321 0.45 0.05 24.03
C LEU A 321 1.88 0.08 24.59
N ASN A 322 2.03 -0.07 25.92
CA ASN A 322 3.36 -0.16 26.53
C ASN A 322 4.07 -1.48 26.18
N LYS A 323 3.33 -2.59 26.11
CA LYS A 323 3.87 -3.88 25.67
C LYS A 323 4.09 -3.90 24.14
N ALA A 324 3.29 -3.17 23.39
CA ALA A 324 3.43 -3.07 21.94
C ALA A 324 4.77 -2.44 21.50
N ILE A 325 5.33 -1.52 22.30
CA ILE A 325 6.66 -0.94 22.03
C ILE A 325 7.76 -2.01 22.03
N GLU A 326 7.66 -3.03 22.87
CA GLU A 326 8.67 -4.09 22.99
C GLU A 326 8.77 -4.95 21.71
N LEU A 327 7.68 -5.00 20.92
CA LEU A 327 7.65 -5.72 19.64
C LEU A 327 8.23 -4.90 18.48
N LEU A 328 8.32 -3.59 18.64
CA LEU A 328 8.69 -2.68 17.57
C LEU A 328 10.08 -2.96 16.97
N PRO A 329 11.15 -3.25 17.76
CA PRO A 329 12.46 -3.58 17.19
C PRO A 329 12.39 -4.74 16.19
N GLY A 330 11.73 -5.85 16.55
CA GLY A 330 11.59 -7.01 15.67
C GLY A 330 10.74 -6.72 14.42
N ILE A 331 9.72 -5.85 14.52
CA ILE A 331 8.93 -5.43 13.35
C ILE A 331 9.79 -4.57 12.42
N LEU A 332 10.56 -3.62 12.95
CA LEU A 332 11.43 -2.74 12.16
C LEU A 332 12.61 -3.48 11.53
N GLU A 333 13.10 -4.55 12.16
CA GLU A 333 14.15 -5.42 11.62
C GLU A 333 13.69 -6.16 10.36
N ASN A 334 12.42 -6.52 10.30
CA ASN A 334 11.82 -7.23 9.17
C ASN A 334 11.15 -6.29 8.16
N LEU A 335 11.27 -4.97 8.31
CA LEU A 335 10.84 -4.04 7.28
C LEU A 335 11.70 -4.20 6.03
N ASP A 336 11.01 -4.25 4.91
CA ASP A 336 11.63 -4.32 3.60
C ASP A 336 12.31 -2.99 3.20
N GLU A 337 11.68 -1.87 3.51
CA GLU A 337 12.16 -0.51 3.24
C GLU A 337 11.68 0.44 4.34
N PRO A 338 12.41 1.51 4.69
CA PRO A 338 11.94 2.48 5.67
C PRO A 338 10.60 3.10 5.28
N GLN A 339 9.64 3.11 6.22
CA GLN A 339 8.31 3.66 6.04
C GLN A 339 7.87 4.47 7.27
N GLY A 340 7.42 5.71 7.04
CA GLY A 340 7.09 6.65 8.11
C GLY A 340 5.65 6.56 8.65
N ASP A 341 4.85 5.58 8.21
CA ASP A 341 3.48 5.39 8.74
C ASP A 341 3.50 4.60 10.04
N ALA A 342 3.24 5.26 11.15
CA ALA A 342 3.22 4.65 12.47
C ALA A 342 2.05 3.66 12.70
N SER A 343 1.06 3.63 11.80
CA SER A 343 -0.01 2.63 11.83
C SER A 343 0.46 1.23 11.41
N LEU A 344 1.72 1.08 11.00
CA LEU A 344 2.36 -0.21 10.77
C LEU A 344 2.21 -1.14 11.99
N LEU A 345 2.49 -0.64 13.19
CA LEU A 345 2.42 -1.42 14.42
C LEU A 345 1.01 -1.98 14.69
N PRO A 346 -0.06 -1.16 14.77
CA PRO A 346 -1.40 -1.71 14.98
C PRO A 346 -1.87 -2.60 13.83
N THR A 347 -1.48 -2.32 12.58
CA THR A 347 -1.80 -3.21 11.44
C THR A 347 -1.13 -4.57 11.60
N TRP A 348 0.14 -4.59 12.00
CA TRP A 348 0.88 -5.83 12.28
C TRP A 348 0.26 -6.64 13.44
N LEU A 349 -0.14 -5.96 14.52
CA LEU A 349 -0.78 -6.60 15.68
C LEU A 349 -2.14 -7.21 15.31
N LEU A 350 -2.95 -6.47 14.53
CA LEU A 350 -4.23 -6.99 14.01
C LEU A 350 -3.99 -8.21 13.12
N ALA A 351 -3.01 -8.15 12.22
CA ALA A 351 -2.67 -9.26 11.35
C ALA A 351 -2.20 -10.50 12.14
N ARG A 352 -1.35 -10.31 13.14
CA ARG A 352 -0.88 -11.39 14.04
C ARG A 352 -2.03 -12.05 14.78
N PHE A 353 -2.95 -11.27 15.31
CA PHE A 353 -4.14 -11.78 16.00
C PHE A 353 -5.05 -12.55 15.03
N THR A 354 -5.35 -11.96 13.86
CA THR A 354 -6.23 -12.53 12.85
C THR A 354 -5.69 -13.86 12.30
N ARG A 355 -4.37 -13.96 12.10
CA ARG A 355 -3.71 -15.14 11.54
C ARG A 355 -3.88 -16.40 12.39
N GLN A 356 -4.18 -16.25 13.66
CA GLN A 356 -4.44 -17.40 14.54
C GLN A 356 -5.71 -18.18 14.14
N LEU A 357 -6.64 -17.54 13.41
CA LEU A 357 -7.95 -18.11 13.08
C LEU A 357 -8.22 -18.20 11.58
N VAL A 358 -7.60 -17.35 10.78
CA VAL A 358 -7.80 -17.29 9.32
C VAL A 358 -6.49 -17.00 8.59
N THR A 359 -6.46 -17.35 7.29
CA THR A 359 -5.31 -17.09 6.41
C THR A 359 -5.54 -15.90 5.49
N VAL A 360 -6.80 -15.51 5.30
CA VAL A 360 -7.22 -14.40 4.42
C VAL A 360 -8.09 -13.43 5.21
N ALA A 361 -7.91 -12.12 4.99
CA ALA A 361 -8.76 -11.08 5.57
C ALA A 361 -9.10 -9.99 4.55
N LEU A 362 -10.37 -9.61 4.45
CA LEU A 362 -10.80 -8.48 3.65
C LEU A 362 -10.65 -7.19 4.47
N GLY A 363 -10.13 -6.13 3.83
CA GLY A 363 -9.97 -4.79 4.40
C GLY A 363 -10.77 -3.72 3.67
N GLY A 364 -10.78 -2.51 4.23
CA GLY A 364 -11.41 -1.33 3.63
C GLY A 364 -10.45 -0.42 2.86
N ASP A 365 -9.25 -0.91 2.54
CA ASP A 365 -8.21 -0.12 1.85
C ASP A 365 -8.67 0.30 0.45
N GLY A 366 -8.29 1.50 0.03
CA GLY A 366 -8.76 2.14 -1.21
C GLY A 366 -10.02 3.01 -1.04
N GLY A 367 -10.83 2.79 0.01
CA GLY A 367 -12.07 3.55 0.22
C GLY A 367 -11.85 5.05 0.48
N ASP A 368 -10.78 5.41 1.16
CA ASP A 368 -10.41 6.81 1.41
C ASP A 368 -9.85 7.47 0.15
N GLU A 369 -9.02 6.78 -0.60
CA GLU A 369 -8.30 7.28 -1.77
C GLU A 369 -9.22 7.45 -2.98
N LEU A 370 -10.14 6.52 -3.20
CA LEU A 370 -11.07 6.58 -4.32
C LEU A 370 -12.26 7.53 -4.09
N PHE A 371 -12.67 7.71 -2.83
CA PHE A 371 -13.89 8.48 -2.47
C PHE A 371 -13.63 9.73 -1.63
N ALA A 372 -12.41 10.28 -1.65
CA ALA A 372 -12.04 11.52 -0.95
C ALA A 372 -12.30 11.47 0.58
N GLY A 373 -11.81 10.44 1.26
CA GLY A 373 -12.11 10.18 2.67
C GLY A 373 -11.21 10.88 3.69
N TYR A 374 -10.10 11.46 3.29
CA TYR A 374 -9.11 12.05 4.20
C TYR A 374 -9.45 13.48 4.63
N ASP A 375 -9.01 13.88 5.84
CA ASP A 375 -9.17 15.25 6.37
C ASP A 375 -8.66 16.35 5.42
N PRO A 376 -7.55 16.20 4.66
CA PRO A 376 -7.12 17.19 3.67
C PRO A 376 -8.21 17.62 2.69
N PHE A 377 -9.09 16.72 2.25
CA PHE A 377 -10.18 17.08 1.34
C PHE A 377 -11.15 18.12 1.93
N LEU A 378 -11.37 18.09 3.24
CA LEU A 378 -12.20 19.09 3.95
C LEU A 378 -11.53 20.47 4.01
N ALA A 379 -10.21 20.52 3.90
CA ALA A 379 -9.45 21.75 3.94
C ALA A 379 -9.34 22.45 2.57
N LEU A 380 -9.46 21.72 1.43
CA LEU A 380 -9.14 22.21 0.09
C LEU A 380 -9.81 23.52 -0.26
N LYS A 381 -11.13 23.60 -0.17
CA LYS A 381 -11.88 24.83 -0.53
C LYS A 381 -11.47 26.05 0.33
N LYS A 382 -11.21 25.82 1.62
CA LYS A 382 -10.74 26.87 2.53
C LYS A 382 -9.30 27.26 2.24
N ALA A 383 -8.47 26.29 1.86
CA ALA A 383 -7.09 26.50 1.49
C ALA A 383 -6.97 27.33 0.20
N GLU A 384 -7.80 27.03 -0.82
CA GLU A 384 -7.89 27.82 -2.05
C GLU A 384 -8.27 29.28 -1.76
N LEU A 385 -9.36 29.47 -1.01
CA LEU A 385 -9.82 30.80 -0.66
C LEU A 385 -8.76 31.58 0.11
N TYR A 386 -8.13 30.93 1.10
CA TYR A 386 -7.04 31.54 1.87
C TYR A 386 -5.86 31.93 0.98
N SER A 387 -5.42 31.07 0.08
CA SER A 387 -4.27 31.32 -0.80
C SER A 387 -4.52 32.46 -1.81
N GLN A 388 -5.79 32.68 -2.20
CA GLN A 388 -6.20 33.80 -3.06
C GLN A 388 -6.29 35.13 -2.31
N MET A 389 -6.70 35.10 -1.04
CA MET A 389 -6.97 36.31 -0.25
C MET A 389 -5.79 36.80 0.58
N VAL A 390 -4.89 35.90 1.00
CA VAL A 390 -3.83 36.21 1.96
C VAL A 390 -2.49 36.37 1.23
N PRO A 391 -1.92 37.59 1.17
CA PRO A 391 -0.60 37.82 0.58
C PRO A 391 0.49 37.05 1.30
N ARG A 392 1.53 36.64 0.56
CA ARG A 392 2.66 35.86 1.09
C ARG A 392 3.31 36.45 2.37
N PRO A 393 3.56 37.77 2.50
CA PRO A 393 4.13 38.34 3.72
C PRO A 393 3.22 38.19 4.93
N VAL A 394 1.89 38.35 4.73
CA VAL A 394 0.89 38.15 5.78
C VAL A 394 0.81 36.70 6.21
N HIS A 395 0.85 35.76 5.23
CA HIS A 395 0.93 34.34 5.49
C HIS A 395 2.16 33.98 6.32
N ALA A 396 3.34 34.52 5.98
CA ALA A 396 4.57 34.28 6.73
C ALA A 396 4.46 34.75 8.19
N ALA A 397 3.86 35.93 8.42
CA ALA A 397 3.59 36.44 9.78
C ALA A 397 2.62 35.54 10.55
N ILE A 398 1.52 35.09 9.91
CA ILE A 398 0.56 34.15 10.52
C ILE A 398 1.26 32.83 10.88
N ARG A 399 2.10 32.30 9.99
CA ARG A 399 2.86 31.08 10.22
C ARG A 399 3.83 31.22 11.39
N LEU A 400 4.53 32.36 11.49
CA LEU A 400 5.41 32.66 12.61
C LEU A 400 4.61 32.73 13.95
N LEU A 401 3.47 33.40 13.97
CA LEU A 401 2.62 33.44 15.15
C LEU A 401 2.11 32.06 15.56
N ALA A 402 1.78 31.21 14.59
CA ALA A 402 1.33 29.84 14.85
C ALA A 402 2.40 28.95 15.51
N THR A 403 3.69 29.28 15.41
CA THR A 403 4.75 28.55 16.14
C THR A 403 4.60 28.67 17.66
N HIS A 404 4.00 29.75 18.14
CA HIS A 404 3.77 30.05 19.58
C HIS A 404 2.53 29.34 20.14
N LEU A 405 1.73 28.65 19.31
CA LEU A 405 0.57 27.89 19.83
C LEU A 405 1.03 26.78 20.78
N PRO A 406 0.32 26.56 21.89
CA PRO A 406 0.60 25.50 22.85
C PRO A 406 0.69 24.14 22.12
N VAL A 407 1.74 23.38 22.40
CA VAL A 407 1.97 22.08 21.77
C VAL A 407 1.21 20.98 22.50
N SER A 408 0.45 20.19 21.76
CA SER A 408 -0.25 19.02 22.28
C SER A 408 0.18 17.75 21.54
N HIS A 409 0.60 16.73 22.27
CA HIS A 409 0.99 15.42 21.72
C HIS A 409 -0.18 14.42 21.63
N LYS A 410 -1.43 14.88 21.83
CA LYS A 410 -2.63 14.06 21.60
C LYS A 410 -2.78 13.70 20.11
N ASN A 411 -3.59 12.68 19.84
CA ASN A 411 -3.86 12.26 18.46
C ASN A 411 -4.44 13.42 17.64
N ILE A 412 -3.76 13.82 16.56
CA ILE A 412 -4.16 14.87 15.59
C ILE A 412 -4.75 16.12 16.28
N SER A 413 -3.95 16.73 17.15
CA SER A 413 -4.34 17.94 17.91
C SER A 413 -4.58 19.16 17.01
N LEU A 414 -5.32 20.16 17.53
CA LEU A 414 -5.67 21.37 16.76
C LEU A 414 -4.43 22.17 16.34
N ASP A 415 -3.44 22.33 17.24
CA ASP A 415 -2.17 23.00 16.93
C ASP A 415 -1.41 22.28 15.83
N PHE A 416 -1.38 20.93 15.84
CA PHE A 416 -0.79 20.12 14.79
C PHE A 416 -1.50 20.38 13.44
N LYS A 417 -2.85 20.36 13.41
CA LYS A 417 -3.62 20.61 12.19
C LYS A 417 -3.35 22.02 11.64
N ILE A 418 -3.36 23.05 12.49
CA ILE A 418 -3.11 24.44 12.08
C ILE A 418 -1.70 24.58 11.49
N LYS A 419 -0.68 24.14 12.21
CA LYS A 419 0.72 24.22 11.76
C LYS A 419 0.94 23.49 10.44
N ARG A 420 0.36 22.29 10.28
CA ARG A 420 0.42 21.51 9.05
C ARG A 420 -0.29 22.19 7.88
N THR A 421 -1.49 22.71 8.10
CA THR A 421 -2.23 23.43 7.06
C THR A 421 -1.44 24.66 6.57
N LEU A 422 -0.97 25.48 7.50
CA LEU A 422 -0.16 26.65 7.16
C LEU A 422 1.15 26.28 6.45
N ARG A 423 1.78 25.17 6.83
CA ARG A 423 2.98 24.66 6.15
C ARG A 423 2.70 24.40 4.66
N GLY A 424 1.66 23.65 4.32
CA GLY A 424 1.30 23.38 2.93
C GLY A 424 0.98 24.64 2.15
N LEU A 425 0.24 25.60 2.78
CA LEU A 425 -0.14 26.87 2.15
C LEU A 425 1.05 27.80 1.82
N SER A 426 2.26 27.46 2.26
CA SER A 426 3.49 28.15 1.84
C SER A 426 3.91 27.78 0.39
N TYR A 427 3.31 26.73 -0.18
CA TYR A 427 3.63 26.18 -1.49
C TYR A 427 2.46 26.31 -2.48
N PRO A 428 2.68 26.15 -3.79
CA PRO A 428 1.61 26.00 -4.77
C PRO A 428 0.69 24.81 -4.46
N ALA A 429 -0.55 24.85 -4.96
CA ALA A 429 -1.56 23.81 -4.68
C ALA A 429 -1.12 22.39 -5.07
N SER A 430 -0.34 22.25 -6.13
CA SER A 430 0.26 20.97 -6.55
C SER A 430 1.17 20.31 -5.50
N GLN A 431 1.66 21.08 -4.53
CA GLN A 431 2.60 20.63 -3.50
C GLN A 431 1.96 20.52 -2.10
N TRP A 432 0.68 20.91 -1.93
CA TRP A 432 0.01 20.89 -0.62
C TRP A 432 0.01 19.50 0.01
N ASN A 433 -0.36 18.47 -0.75
CA ASN A 433 -0.52 17.12 -0.23
C ASN A 433 0.78 16.56 0.37
N PRO A 434 1.92 16.53 -0.36
CA PRO A 434 3.17 16.07 0.24
C PRO A 434 3.62 16.96 1.41
N ALA A 435 3.47 18.29 1.32
CA ALA A 435 3.80 19.17 2.43
C ALA A 435 2.94 18.91 3.67
N TRP A 436 1.68 18.48 3.52
CA TRP A 436 0.82 18.11 4.65
C TRP A 436 1.15 16.76 5.27
N ILE A 437 1.57 15.77 4.50
CA ILE A 437 1.86 14.42 5.01
C ILE A 437 3.33 14.20 5.38
N GLY A 438 4.25 14.87 4.71
CA GLY A 438 5.70 14.68 4.85
C GLY A 438 6.26 15.03 6.22
N ALA A 439 7.41 14.51 6.56
CA ALA A 439 8.10 14.72 7.83
C ALA A 439 8.79 16.10 7.91
N LEU A 440 9.53 16.48 6.86
CA LEU A 440 10.30 17.72 6.75
C LEU A 440 9.89 18.53 5.52
N GLU A 441 10.14 19.84 5.56
CA GLU A 441 10.06 20.72 4.39
C GLU A 441 11.35 20.69 3.57
N PRO A 442 11.34 21.07 2.27
CA PRO A 442 12.53 21.01 1.40
C PRO A 442 13.77 21.70 1.98
N HIS A 443 13.63 22.87 2.61
CA HIS A 443 14.75 23.58 3.23
C HIS A 443 15.30 22.83 4.46
N GLU A 444 14.44 22.20 5.26
CA GLU A 444 14.85 21.37 6.40
C GLU A 444 15.54 20.09 5.95
N ILE A 445 15.09 19.50 4.82
CA ILE A 445 15.73 18.34 4.20
C ILE A 445 17.12 18.71 3.70
N ALA A 446 17.25 19.88 3.04
CA ALA A 446 18.54 20.37 2.56
C ALA A 446 19.54 20.59 3.69
N GLU A 447 19.09 21.19 4.80
CA GLU A 447 19.90 21.38 6.01
C GLU A 447 20.33 20.05 6.62
N PHE A 448 19.37 19.13 6.81
CA PHE A 448 19.61 17.85 7.48
C PHE A 448 20.52 16.93 6.67
N LEU A 449 20.25 16.77 5.37
CA LEU A 449 21.04 15.89 4.50
C LEU A 449 22.27 16.58 3.89
N ARG A 450 22.47 17.87 4.18
CA ARG A 450 23.58 18.70 3.64
C ARG A 450 23.68 18.61 2.12
N SER A 451 22.54 18.57 1.46
CA SER A 451 22.40 18.41 0.01
C SER A 451 21.30 19.33 -0.52
N PRO A 452 21.50 20.02 -1.65
CA PRO A 452 20.47 20.86 -2.25
C PRO A 452 19.16 20.09 -2.43
N CYS A 453 18.03 20.74 -2.08
CA CYS A 453 16.70 20.13 -2.17
C CYS A 453 15.68 21.22 -2.53
N SER A 454 15.31 21.29 -3.81
CA SER A 454 14.28 22.21 -4.27
C SER A 454 12.87 21.62 -4.06
N PRO A 455 11.84 22.44 -3.82
CA PRO A 455 10.45 21.97 -3.79
C PRO A 455 10.03 21.28 -5.09
N GLU A 456 10.49 21.78 -6.24
CA GLU A 456 10.17 21.26 -7.57
C GLU A 456 10.72 19.85 -7.76
N ASP A 457 11.94 19.58 -7.31
CA ASP A 457 12.57 18.26 -7.40
C ASP A 457 11.98 17.27 -6.41
N VAL A 458 11.85 17.68 -5.14
CA VAL A 458 11.44 16.77 -4.09
C VAL A 458 9.96 16.41 -4.17
N TYR A 459 9.10 17.32 -4.70
CA TYR A 459 7.67 17.09 -4.90
C TYR A 459 7.30 16.79 -6.36
N SER A 460 8.27 16.41 -7.21
CA SER A 460 8.06 16.21 -8.65
C SER A 460 6.95 15.22 -8.98
N GLU A 461 6.74 14.17 -8.19
CA GLU A 461 5.66 13.20 -8.39
C GLU A 461 4.28 13.85 -8.18
N ALA A 462 4.12 14.63 -7.12
CA ALA A 462 2.87 15.34 -6.83
C ALA A 462 2.56 16.41 -7.89
N ILE A 463 3.59 17.14 -8.33
CA ILE A 463 3.49 18.15 -9.40
C ILE A 463 3.08 17.46 -10.70
N SER A 464 3.75 16.36 -11.09
CA SER A 464 3.44 15.63 -12.32
C SER A 464 2.03 15.05 -12.32
N ALA A 465 1.54 14.53 -11.18
CA ALA A 465 0.17 14.06 -11.07
C ALA A 465 -0.85 15.20 -11.21
N TRP A 466 -0.56 16.34 -10.57
CA TRP A 466 -1.40 17.53 -10.64
C TRP A 466 -1.51 18.09 -12.06
N ASP A 467 -0.40 18.16 -12.79
CA ASP A 467 -0.32 18.72 -14.13
C ASP A 467 -0.89 17.76 -15.18
N ALA A 468 -0.76 16.45 -14.97
CA ALA A 468 -1.31 15.43 -15.85
C ALA A 468 -2.84 15.26 -15.70
N CYS A 469 -3.42 15.70 -14.58
CA CYS A 469 -4.87 15.60 -14.37
C CYS A 469 -5.63 16.55 -15.32
N ALA A 470 -6.47 15.99 -16.18
CA ALA A 470 -7.30 16.76 -17.11
C ALA A 470 -8.34 17.64 -16.40
N GLN A 471 -8.70 17.30 -15.16
CA GLN A 471 -9.65 18.05 -14.37
C GLN A 471 -9.01 19.29 -13.75
N THR A 472 -9.79 20.39 -13.64
CA THR A 472 -9.29 21.66 -13.09
C THR A 472 -9.62 21.84 -11.61
N ASN A 473 -10.57 21.08 -11.06
CA ASN A 473 -10.95 21.20 -9.67
C ASN A 473 -9.92 20.54 -8.74
N THR A 474 -9.71 21.12 -7.58
CA THR A 474 -8.68 20.71 -6.60
C THR A 474 -8.95 19.35 -5.98
N VAL A 475 -10.23 18.94 -5.90
CA VAL A 475 -10.59 17.62 -5.33
C VAL A 475 -10.07 16.50 -6.21
N ASP A 476 -10.33 16.55 -7.53
CA ASP A 476 -9.88 15.53 -8.45
C ASP A 476 -8.36 15.51 -8.59
N ARG A 477 -7.71 16.69 -8.68
CA ARG A 477 -6.24 16.77 -8.68
C ARG A 477 -5.61 16.22 -7.40
N THR A 478 -6.27 16.40 -6.24
CA THR A 478 -5.84 15.83 -4.98
C THR A 478 -6.03 14.30 -4.96
N LEU A 479 -7.13 13.79 -5.53
CA LEU A 479 -7.36 12.35 -5.66
C LEU A 479 -6.30 11.66 -6.51
N GLU A 480 -5.82 12.28 -7.59
CA GLU A 480 -4.71 11.75 -8.40
C GLU A 480 -3.48 11.48 -7.54
N PHE A 481 -3.11 12.41 -6.65
CA PHE A 481 -1.98 12.22 -5.73
C PHE A 481 -2.22 11.06 -4.77
N PHE A 482 -3.40 11.04 -4.11
CA PHE A 482 -3.70 10.00 -3.11
C PHE A 482 -3.81 8.62 -3.74
N THR A 483 -4.39 8.49 -4.92
CA THR A 483 -4.59 7.21 -5.57
C THR A 483 -3.31 6.66 -6.20
N ARG A 484 -2.49 7.53 -6.84
CA ARG A 484 -1.32 7.07 -7.61
C ARG A 484 -0.06 6.90 -6.78
N PHE A 485 0.10 7.66 -5.68
CA PHE A 485 1.32 7.64 -4.88
C PHE A 485 1.08 7.21 -3.44
N TYR A 486 0.18 7.90 -2.74
CA TYR A 486 -0.03 7.61 -1.32
C TYR A 486 -0.65 6.22 -1.10
N LEU A 487 -1.63 5.82 -1.91
CA LEU A 487 -2.20 4.48 -1.87
C LEU A 487 -1.13 3.42 -2.14
N GLN A 488 -0.40 3.53 -3.25
CA GLN A 488 0.58 2.53 -3.68
C GLN A 488 1.72 2.36 -2.67
N ASP A 489 2.47 3.45 -2.41
CA ASP A 489 3.74 3.38 -1.68
C ASP A 489 3.61 3.71 -0.18
N GLY A 490 2.50 4.31 0.23
CA GLY A 490 2.17 4.59 1.63
C GLY A 490 1.29 3.49 2.25
N ILE A 491 0.06 3.32 1.75
CA ILE A 491 -0.96 2.47 2.38
C ILE A 491 -0.75 1.00 2.04
N LEU A 492 -0.76 0.64 0.75
CA LEU A 492 -0.70 -0.77 0.32
C LEU A 492 0.64 -1.41 0.66
N ALA A 493 1.75 -0.67 0.52
CA ALA A 493 3.07 -1.14 0.95
C ALA A 493 3.08 -1.48 2.46
N LYS A 494 2.50 -0.62 3.32
CA LYS A 494 2.37 -0.88 4.75
C LYS A 494 1.49 -2.10 5.04
N VAL A 495 0.32 -2.19 4.40
CA VAL A 495 -0.63 -3.30 4.62
C VAL A 495 0.02 -4.61 4.22
N ASP A 496 0.60 -4.69 3.02
CA ASP A 496 1.30 -5.90 2.56
C ASP A 496 2.42 -6.31 3.54
N ARG A 497 3.27 -5.37 3.99
CA ARG A 497 4.36 -5.70 4.94
C ARG A 497 3.82 -6.20 6.27
N ALA A 498 2.89 -5.46 6.88
CA ALA A 498 2.35 -5.80 8.18
C ALA A 498 1.63 -7.15 8.20
N THR A 499 0.88 -7.45 7.14
CA THR A 499 0.10 -8.70 7.05
C THR A 499 0.99 -9.86 6.66
N MET A 500 1.92 -9.67 5.70
CA MET A 500 2.79 -10.74 5.24
C MET A 500 3.87 -11.15 6.23
N MET A 501 4.36 -10.27 7.09
CA MET A 501 5.19 -10.65 8.24
C MET A 501 4.48 -11.66 9.17
N ASN A 502 3.16 -11.77 9.06
CA ASN A 502 2.34 -12.72 9.81
C ASN A 502 1.74 -13.83 8.92
N SER A 503 2.18 -13.98 7.67
CA SER A 503 1.64 -14.95 6.71
C SER A 503 0.11 -14.85 6.56
N LEU A 504 -0.43 -13.62 6.55
CA LEU A 504 -1.85 -13.31 6.36
C LEU A 504 -2.06 -12.58 5.05
N GLU A 505 -2.96 -13.05 4.20
CA GLU A 505 -3.34 -12.36 2.97
C GLU A 505 -4.40 -11.29 3.24
N ALA A 506 -4.09 -10.02 2.93
CA ALA A 506 -5.09 -8.95 2.92
C ALA A 506 -5.63 -8.72 1.49
N ARG A 507 -6.96 -8.54 1.38
CA ARG A 507 -7.69 -8.27 0.14
C ARG A 507 -8.48 -6.97 0.26
N ALA A 508 -8.44 -6.13 -0.77
CA ALA A 508 -9.07 -4.80 -0.79
C ALA A 508 -10.22 -4.74 -1.83
N PRO A 509 -11.50 -4.97 -1.44
CA PRO A 509 -12.62 -4.94 -2.39
C PRO A 509 -12.81 -3.60 -3.10
N PHE A 510 -12.46 -2.48 -2.49
CA PHE A 510 -12.53 -1.17 -3.14
C PHE A 510 -11.58 -1.05 -4.34
N LEU A 511 -10.50 -1.83 -4.38
CA LEU A 511 -9.53 -1.84 -5.48
C LEU A 511 -9.90 -2.79 -6.62
N ASP A 512 -11.10 -3.36 -6.60
CA ASP A 512 -11.64 -4.05 -7.76
C ASP A 512 -11.69 -3.11 -8.96
N ILE A 513 -11.28 -3.59 -10.15
CA ILE A 513 -11.18 -2.72 -11.33
C ILE A 513 -12.53 -2.13 -11.74
N GLU A 514 -13.64 -2.82 -11.49
CA GLU A 514 -14.98 -2.31 -11.79
C GLU A 514 -15.35 -1.17 -10.84
N VAL A 515 -15.08 -1.33 -9.53
CA VAL A 515 -15.26 -0.29 -8.50
C VAL A 515 -14.35 0.92 -8.80
N ALA A 516 -13.10 0.66 -9.14
CA ALA A 516 -12.14 1.72 -9.47
C ALA A 516 -12.55 2.50 -10.75
N ASN A 517 -13.04 1.78 -11.78
CA ASN A 517 -13.57 2.40 -13.00
C ASN A 517 -14.83 3.23 -12.73
N PHE A 518 -15.69 2.81 -11.82
CA PHE A 518 -16.80 3.62 -11.35
C PHE A 518 -16.30 4.86 -10.63
N ALA A 519 -15.40 4.70 -9.64
CA ALA A 519 -14.90 5.81 -8.83
C ALA A 519 -14.19 6.89 -9.64
N ARG A 520 -13.37 6.53 -10.68
CA ARG A 520 -12.70 7.51 -11.55
C ARG A 520 -13.65 8.31 -12.42
N ARG A 521 -14.82 7.74 -12.75
CA ARG A 521 -15.89 8.42 -13.51
C ARG A 521 -16.84 9.23 -12.64
N LEU A 522 -16.76 9.09 -11.32
CA LEU A 522 -17.64 9.79 -10.39
C LEU A 522 -17.21 11.26 -10.26
N PRO A 523 -18.09 12.25 -10.56
CA PRO A 523 -17.82 13.67 -10.35
C PRO A 523 -17.46 14.00 -8.90
N ALA A 524 -16.57 14.98 -8.71
CA ALA A 524 -16.06 15.40 -7.39
C ALA A 524 -17.17 15.69 -6.35
N GLN A 525 -18.32 16.23 -6.79
CA GLN A 525 -19.46 16.53 -5.93
C GLN A 525 -20.09 15.30 -5.26
N TRP A 526 -19.92 14.11 -5.84
CA TRP A 526 -20.41 12.85 -5.29
C TRP A 526 -19.40 12.21 -4.31
N LYS A 527 -18.15 12.65 -4.36
CA LYS A 527 -17.09 12.25 -3.43
C LYS A 527 -17.04 13.16 -2.21
N LEU A 528 -17.14 14.50 -2.45
CA LEU A 528 -17.11 15.53 -1.40
C LEU A 528 -18.28 16.52 -1.62
N ARG A 529 -19.28 16.49 -0.73
CA ARG A 529 -20.48 17.34 -0.83
C ARG A 529 -20.79 17.99 0.51
N ASN A 530 -20.92 19.31 0.53
CA ASN A 530 -21.29 20.09 1.72
C ASN A 530 -20.46 19.76 2.98
N GLY A 531 -19.14 19.56 2.81
CA GLY A 531 -18.26 19.20 3.91
C GLY A 531 -18.37 17.72 4.36
N THR A 532 -19.07 16.89 3.59
CA THR A 532 -19.17 15.44 3.84
C THR A 532 -18.25 14.70 2.85
N THR A 533 -17.20 14.08 3.38
CA THR A 533 -16.30 13.16 2.64
C THR A 533 -16.99 11.83 2.36
N LYS A 534 -16.57 11.12 1.30
CA LYS A 534 -17.16 9.83 0.89
C LYS A 534 -18.67 9.92 0.71
N TYR A 535 -19.17 11.04 0.17
CA TYR A 535 -20.59 11.32 0.17
C TYR A 535 -21.41 10.16 -0.41
N LEU A 536 -21.16 9.76 -1.66
CA LEU A 536 -21.91 8.69 -2.30
C LEU A 536 -21.71 7.32 -1.60
N LEU A 537 -20.49 7.02 -1.16
CA LEU A 537 -20.22 5.80 -0.41
C LEU A 537 -21.02 5.72 0.90
N LYS A 538 -21.20 6.85 1.57
CA LYS A 538 -22.07 6.93 2.76
C LYS A 538 -23.54 6.74 2.42
N GLN A 539 -24.01 7.30 1.30
CA GLN A 539 -25.39 7.04 0.83
C GLN A 539 -25.62 5.56 0.54
N ALA A 540 -24.65 4.91 -0.12
CA ALA A 540 -24.68 3.47 -0.34
C ALA A 540 -24.67 2.68 0.99
N ALA A 541 -23.83 3.06 1.94
CA ALA A 541 -23.76 2.42 3.24
C ALA A 541 -25.07 2.57 4.06
N LEU A 542 -25.79 3.68 3.92
CA LEU A 542 -27.10 3.89 4.59
C LEU A 542 -28.20 2.91 4.15
N ARG A 543 -28.02 2.23 3.00
CA ARG A 543 -28.95 1.16 2.57
C ARG A 543 -28.80 -0.11 3.41
N LEU A 544 -27.64 -0.30 4.08
CA LEU A 544 -27.28 -1.52 4.79
C LEU A 544 -26.99 -1.31 6.26
N LEU A 545 -26.64 -0.09 6.66
CA LEU A 545 -26.15 0.24 8.00
C LEU A 545 -26.89 1.46 8.58
N PRO A 546 -27.10 1.52 9.90
CA PRO A 546 -27.70 2.67 10.56
C PRO A 546 -26.87 3.95 10.41
N ALA A 547 -27.54 5.10 10.42
CA ALA A 547 -26.94 6.40 10.20
C ALA A 547 -25.85 6.78 11.22
N ASP A 548 -25.96 6.36 12.45
CA ASP A 548 -24.98 6.62 13.51
C ASP A 548 -23.66 5.87 13.32
N ILE A 549 -23.67 4.71 12.63
CA ILE A 549 -22.46 4.00 12.17
C ILE A 549 -21.86 4.74 10.97
N VAL A 550 -22.68 5.07 9.97
CA VAL A 550 -22.23 5.66 8.70
C VAL A 550 -21.65 7.08 8.90
N HIS A 551 -22.27 7.90 9.75
CA HIS A 551 -21.84 9.28 10.00
C HIS A 551 -20.88 9.43 11.18
N ARG A 552 -20.41 8.34 11.75
CA ARG A 552 -19.41 8.36 12.81
C ARG A 552 -18.16 9.16 12.39
N LYS A 553 -17.67 9.97 13.30
CA LYS A 553 -16.39 10.67 13.07
C LYS A 553 -15.24 9.67 13.05
N LYS A 554 -14.45 9.67 11.98
CA LYS A 554 -13.25 8.84 11.85
C LYS A 554 -12.21 9.21 12.92
N LYS A 555 -11.65 8.20 13.62
CA LYS A 555 -10.53 8.41 14.56
C LYS A 555 -9.17 8.14 13.91
N GLY A 556 -9.10 7.23 12.97
CA GLY A 556 -7.86 6.74 12.36
C GLY A 556 -7.15 5.70 13.23
N PHE A 557 -6.46 4.78 12.58
CA PHE A 557 -5.72 3.67 13.20
C PHE A 557 -4.33 4.16 13.62
N GLY A 558 -4.28 4.99 14.68
CA GLY A 558 -3.07 5.67 15.13
C GLY A 558 -2.39 5.00 16.33
N THR A 559 -1.14 5.38 16.56
CA THR A 559 -0.35 5.01 17.73
C THR A 559 0.14 6.27 18.46
N PRO A 560 0.35 6.21 19.78
CA PRO A 560 0.80 7.38 20.56
C PRO A 560 2.31 7.66 20.42
N VAL A 561 2.84 7.58 19.19
CA VAL A 561 4.26 7.80 18.90
C VAL A 561 4.77 9.13 19.46
N GLY A 562 3.97 10.20 19.33
CA GLY A 562 4.33 11.49 19.91
C GLY A 562 4.56 11.45 21.43
N SER A 563 3.74 10.67 22.15
CA SER A 563 3.92 10.47 23.59
C SER A 563 5.14 9.61 23.91
N TRP A 564 5.37 8.55 23.15
CA TRP A 564 6.53 7.65 23.35
C TRP A 564 7.86 8.37 23.12
N LEU A 565 7.93 9.19 22.06
CA LEU A 565 9.10 10.03 21.77
C LEU A 565 9.31 11.09 22.87
N ARG A 566 8.23 11.72 23.34
CA ARG A 566 8.27 12.73 24.40
C ARG A 566 8.77 12.16 25.72
N THR A 567 8.34 10.97 26.09
CA THR A 567 8.74 10.30 27.35
C THR A 567 10.10 9.61 27.26
N GLY A 568 10.75 9.63 26.09
CA GLY A 568 12.04 8.97 25.87
C GLY A 568 11.97 7.46 25.78
N ARG A 569 10.76 6.86 25.71
CA ARG A 569 10.59 5.41 25.50
C ARG A 569 11.06 4.98 24.10
N LEU A 570 10.92 5.87 23.14
CA LEU A 570 11.50 5.78 21.79
C LEU A 570 12.31 7.05 21.55
N ALA A 571 13.46 6.91 20.91
CA ALA A 571 14.24 8.04 20.44
C ALA A 571 15.20 7.59 19.33
N PRO A 572 15.40 8.41 18.29
CA PRO A 572 16.52 8.24 17.37
C PRO A 572 17.84 8.27 18.13
N THR A 573 18.82 7.50 17.67
CA THR A 573 20.14 7.37 18.31
C THR A 573 21.21 8.23 17.64
N SER A 574 20.87 8.93 16.56
CA SER A 574 21.79 9.78 15.79
C SER A 574 22.44 10.85 16.65
N LEU A 575 23.74 11.03 16.45
CA LEU A 575 24.53 12.11 17.05
C LEU A 575 24.48 13.41 16.25
N ASP A 576 23.82 13.42 15.08
CA ASP A 576 23.67 14.62 14.27
C ASP A 576 22.97 15.74 15.06
N PRO A 577 23.56 16.96 15.10
CA PRO A 577 22.99 18.09 15.86
C PRO A 577 21.55 18.42 15.46
N PHE A 578 21.17 18.29 14.19
CA PHE A 578 19.81 18.53 13.70
C PHE A 578 18.81 17.60 14.37
N VAL A 579 19.13 16.30 14.46
CA VAL A 579 18.29 15.29 15.12
C VAL A 579 18.22 15.51 16.62
N ARG A 580 19.38 15.67 17.28
CA ARG A 580 19.48 15.84 18.73
C ARG A 580 18.71 17.05 19.23
N ASN A 581 18.84 18.19 18.55
CA ASN A 581 18.11 19.43 18.92
C ASN A 581 16.59 19.22 18.85
N ARG A 582 16.10 18.50 17.84
CA ARG A 582 14.68 18.19 17.69
C ARG A 582 14.18 17.20 18.73
N VAL A 583 14.97 16.18 19.08
CA VAL A 583 14.66 15.27 20.20
C VAL A 583 14.49 16.05 21.50
N VAL A 584 15.46 16.89 21.84
CA VAL A 584 15.43 17.71 23.07
C VAL A 584 14.21 18.66 23.08
N ALA A 585 13.95 19.33 21.97
CA ALA A 585 12.82 20.26 21.86
C ALA A 585 11.46 19.54 21.98
N HIS A 586 11.33 18.36 21.35
CA HIS A 586 10.13 17.53 21.44
C HIS A 586 9.88 16.99 22.85
N GLN A 587 10.93 16.47 23.51
CA GLN A 587 10.85 15.98 24.90
C GLN A 587 10.53 17.09 25.87
N ALA A 588 11.05 18.31 25.65
CA ALA A 588 10.71 19.49 26.43
C ALA A 588 9.28 20.03 26.16
N GLY A 589 8.54 19.44 25.20
CA GLY A 589 7.19 19.90 24.83
C GLY A 589 7.16 21.24 24.08
N LYS A 590 8.29 21.70 23.55
CA LYS A 590 8.39 22.97 22.81
C LYS A 590 7.88 22.85 21.36
N VAL A 591 8.06 21.68 20.76
CA VAL A 591 7.65 21.37 19.39
C VAL A 591 7.02 19.97 19.31
N ASP A 592 6.28 19.74 18.24
CA ASP A 592 5.78 18.40 17.89
C ASP A 592 6.44 17.91 16.60
N ASP A 593 7.60 17.29 16.72
CA ASP A 593 8.37 16.73 15.62
C ASP A 593 8.17 15.20 15.48
N ARG A 594 7.01 14.68 15.96
CA ARG A 594 6.73 13.22 16.00
C ARG A 594 6.97 12.53 14.66
N LEU A 595 6.58 13.14 13.54
CA LEU A 595 6.73 12.52 12.22
C LEU A 595 8.20 12.41 11.81
N PHE A 596 8.97 13.47 11.99
CA PHE A 596 10.40 13.44 11.66
C PHE A 596 11.15 12.45 12.55
N LEU A 597 10.94 12.51 13.86
CA LEU A 597 11.61 11.64 14.81
C LEU A 597 11.25 10.16 14.60
N TRP A 598 10.00 9.89 14.24
CA TRP A 598 9.58 8.53 13.87
C TRP A 598 10.25 8.07 12.57
N CYS A 599 10.20 8.86 11.50
CA CYS A 599 10.87 8.53 10.24
C CYS A 599 12.37 8.30 10.46
N GLN A 600 13.01 9.14 11.29
CA GLN A 600 14.43 9.00 11.60
C GLN A 600 14.72 7.71 12.37
N LEU A 601 13.92 7.38 13.39
CA LEU A 601 14.06 6.13 14.14
C LEU A 601 13.93 4.90 13.22
N VAL A 602 12.92 4.86 12.36
CA VAL A 602 12.69 3.76 11.42
C VAL A 602 13.88 3.62 10.47
N ARG A 603 14.35 4.74 9.88
CA ARG A 603 15.51 4.74 8.98
C ARG A 603 16.78 4.24 9.70
N GLU A 604 17.10 4.78 10.88
CA GLU A 604 18.29 4.38 11.64
C GLU A 604 18.27 2.89 11.95
N THR A 605 17.13 2.37 12.40
CA THR A 605 16.97 0.95 12.72
C THR A 605 17.15 0.10 11.47
N TRP A 606 16.53 0.48 10.36
CA TRP A 606 16.66 -0.22 9.09
C TRP A 606 18.09 -0.23 8.56
N CYS A 607 18.75 0.94 8.51
CA CYS A 607 20.14 1.05 8.06
C CYS A 607 21.10 0.21 8.90
N LYS A 608 20.91 0.22 10.23
CA LYS A 608 21.72 -0.57 11.16
C LYS A 608 21.55 -2.07 10.90
N ASN A 609 20.30 -2.54 10.77
CA ASN A 609 20.00 -3.97 10.59
C ASN A 609 20.50 -4.51 9.26
N HIS A 610 20.58 -3.68 8.23
CA HIS A 610 21.00 -4.08 6.88
C HIS A 610 22.43 -3.64 6.51
N ALA A 611 23.19 -3.12 7.47
CA ALA A 611 24.57 -2.66 7.27
C ALA A 611 24.70 -1.64 6.11
N ILE A 612 23.72 -0.76 5.95
CA ILE A 612 23.75 0.33 4.98
C ILE A 612 24.34 1.57 5.63
N SER A 613 25.36 2.16 5.00
CA SER A 613 25.91 3.43 5.46
C SER A 613 24.87 4.54 5.37
N SER A 614 24.59 5.18 6.51
CA SER A 614 23.58 6.24 6.66
C SER A 614 24.08 7.58 6.11
#